data_25e281a1c743a664b1cc0d4e2af02764
#
_entry.id   25e281a1c743a664b1cc0d4e2af02764
#
_cell.length_a   1.000
_cell.length_b   1.000
_cell.length_c   1.000
_cell.angle_alpha   90.00
_cell.angle_beta   90.00
_cell.angle_gamma   90.00
#
_symmetry.space_group_name_H-M   'P 1'
#
loop_
_entity.id
_entity.type
_entity.pdbx_description
1 polymer ?
#
loop_
_entity_poly.entity_id
_entity_poly.type
_entity_poly.pdbx_seq_one_letter_code
_entity_poly.pdbx_strand_id
1 'polypeptide(L)'
;MMKYWIILFFLLSCVMVANGQTKDPLENVVITSKKGKTQVRTTENGELHVNVSPKDVRKFKSDGMVRYSDFGAKGDGKTDDIDAIAAAHAFANEHDLSVKADDEATYYIGGKERTAVIRTDTDFGTASFIIDDTNVENRNASVFKVSSSLEPFKPEGISELKRNQEKIDVSLPQTCLITVANDNIKHYIRYGLNQNDGSPQTDIFVVDKNGNVDMDAPIIWDFDQITDITALPIDEETLTITGGRFTTIANQDESKYNYYSRNIAIRRSNVIVDGLEHHIRGEKDHGAPYGGFINIGDCAYVTVKNTILTGHKTYRTIGSAGKPVSMGSYDL
;
A
#
# COMPACT_ATOMS: atom_id res chain seq x y z
N MET A 1 -18.70 39.23 -60.08
CA MET A 1 -17.42 39.21 -59.34
C MET A 1 -17.76 39.24 -57.87
N MET A 2 -17.84 38.07 -57.24
CA MET A 2 -18.09 37.91 -55.79
C MET A 2 -16.78 37.56 -55.11
N LYS A 3 -16.34 38.42 -54.19
CA LYS A 3 -15.14 38.18 -53.37
C LYS A 3 -15.57 37.38 -52.15
N TYR A 4 -15.05 36.15 -52.02
CA TYR A 4 -15.17 35.34 -50.81
C TYR A 4 -14.09 35.78 -49.80
N TRP A 5 -14.55 36.20 -48.62
CA TRP A 5 -13.72 36.39 -47.42
C TRP A 5 -13.67 35.08 -46.67
N ILE A 6 -12.49 34.47 -46.56
CA ILE A 6 -12.23 33.35 -45.69
C ILE A 6 -11.85 33.90 -44.32
N ILE A 7 -12.74 33.72 -43.35
CA ILE A 7 -12.44 34.00 -41.94
C ILE A 7 -11.83 32.75 -41.35
N LEU A 8 -10.54 32.84 -41.04
CA LEU A 8 -9.79 31.81 -40.34
C LEU A 8 -10.03 31.94 -38.83
N PHE A 9 -10.87 31.05 -38.26
CA PHE A 9 -11.05 30.96 -36.83
C PHE A 9 -9.85 30.16 -36.23
N PHE A 10 -8.95 30.88 -35.59
CA PHE A 10 -7.98 30.27 -34.66
C PHE A 10 -8.70 29.90 -33.38
N LEU A 11 -9.02 28.63 -33.19
CA LEU A 11 -9.41 28.07 -31.90
C LEU A 11 -8.16 27.97 -31.03
N LEU A 12 -7.96 28.98 -30.20
CA LEU A 12 -7.00 28.95 -29.10
C LEU A 12 -7.57 28.03 -28.00
N SER A 13 -7.23 26.76 -28.03
CA SER A 13 -7.54 25.85 -26.90
C SER A 13 -6.66 26.25 -25.71
N CYS A 14 -7.24 27.08 -24.83
CA CYS A 14 -6.68 27.28 -23.49
C CYS A 14 -6.81 25.97 -22.73
N VAL A 15 -5.74 25.17 -22.70
CA VAL A 15 -5.58 24.10 -21.71
C VAL A 15 -5.36 24.81 -20.37
N MET A 16 -6.44 25.00 -19.63
CA MET A 16 -6.30 25.27 -18.19
C MET A 16 -5.77 23.98 -17.55
N VAL A 17 -4.48 23.95 -17.34
CA VAL A 17 -3.90 23.05 -16.34
C VAL A 17 -4.42 23.57 -15.00
N ALA A 18 -5.48 22.95 -14.50
CA ALA A 18 -5.89 23.13 -13.13
C ALA A 18 -4.79 22.49 -12.26
N ASN A 19 -3.83 23.30 -11.84
CA ASN A 19 -2.97 22.98 -10.71
C ASN A 19 -3.85 22.99 -9.45
N GLY A 20 -4.66 21.97 -9.31
CA GLY A 20 -5.25 21.61 -8.04
C GLY A 20 -4.15 20.96 -7.21
N GLN A 21 -3.32 21.77 -6.57
CA GLN A 21 -2.61 21.32 -5.38
C GLN A 21 -3.71 20.98 -4.37
N THR A 22 -4.01 19.69 -4.25
CA THR A 22 -4.78 19.18 -3.11
C THR A 22 -3.94 19.46 -1.88
N LYS A 23 -4.33 20.47 -1.12
CA LYS A 23 -3.67 20.81 0.13
C LYS A 23 -3.68 19.59 1.02
N ASP A 24 -2.52 19.09 1.45
CA ASP A 24 -2.46 17.95 2.37
C ASP A 24 -3.28 18.30 3.62
N PRO A 25 -4.28 17.48 3.99
CA PRO A 25 -5.10 17.74 5.16
C PRO A 25 -4.32 17.79 6.49
N LEU A 26 -3.06 17.33 6.53
CA LEU A 26 -2.18 17.49 7.68
C LEU A 26 -1.23 18.71 7.59
N GLU A 27 -1.25 19.46 6.49
CA GLU A 27 -0.48 20.69 6.40
C GLU A 27 -0.96 21.67 7.48
N ASN A 28 -0.07 22.05 8.39
CA ASN A 28 -0.35 22.92 9.55
C ASN A 28 -1.28 22.34 10.64
N VAL A 29 -1.55 21.05 10.65
CA VAL A 29 -2.28 20.42 11.77
C VAL A 29 -1.38 20.37 12.99
N VAL A 30 -1.92 20.82 14.12
CA VAL A 30 -1.28 20.69 15.42
C VAL A 30 -1.92 19.55 16.18
N ILE A 31 -1.21 18.43 16.30
CA ILE A 31 -1.62 17.30 17.12
C ILE A 31 -1.17 17.56 18.55
N THR A 32 -2.12 17.53 19.49
CA THR A 32 -1.80 17.72 20.90
C THR A 32 -1.67 16.35 21.57
N SER A 33 -0.45 15.98 21.92
CA SER A 33 -0.15 14.79 22.72
C SER A 33 -0.29 15.08 24.22
N LYS A 34 -0.27 14.03 25.05
CA LYS A 34 -0.18 14.19 26.53
C LYS A 34 1.06 14.98 26.98
N LYS A 35 2.07 15.08 26.15
CA LYS A 35 3.37 15.70 26.44
C LYS A 35 3.58 17.06 25.77
N GLY A 36 2.64 17.57 25.00
CA GLY A 36 2.75 18.86 24.35
C GLY A 36 2.10 18.90 22.96
N LYS A 37 2.45 19.93 22.20
CA LYS A 37 1.97 20.10 20.82
C LYS A 37 2.99 19.53 19.87
N THR A 38 2.55 18.60 19.05
CA THR A 38 3.32 18.06 17.92
C THR A 38 2.88 18.76 16.64
N GLN A 39 3.83 19.28 15.88
CA GLN A 39 3.53 19.84 14.56
C GLN A 39 3.80 18.80 13.50
N VAL A 40 2.88 18.63 12.58
CA VAL A 40 2.98 17.72 11.45
C VAL A 40 2.89 18.52 10.16
N ARG A 41 3.76 18.24 9.21
CA ARG A 41 3.73 18.80 7.86
C ARG A 41 4.03 17.71 6.85
N THR A 42 3.56 17.88 5.63
CA THR A 42 3.93 17.03 4.50
C THR A 42 5.21 17.55 3.86
N THR A 43 6.09 16.65 3.48
CA THR A 43 7.26 16.94 2.66
C THR A 43 6.89 17.05 1.18
N GLU A 44 7.80 17.52 0.32
CA GLU A 44 7.56 17.66 -1.12
C GLU A 44 7.24 16.31 -1.82
N ASN A 45 7.74 15.20 -1.28
CA ASN A 45 7.44 13.85 -1.76
C ASN A 45 6.18 13.23 -1.14
N GLY A 46 5.41 13.99 -0.35
CA GLY A 46 4.17 13.55 0.28
C GLY A 46 4.35 12.79 1.60
N GLU A 47 5.57 12.67 2.11
CA GLU A 47 5.82 12.06 3.42
C GLU A 47 5.50 13.03 4.56
N LEU A 48 5.08 12.46 5.71
CA LEU A 48 4.82 13.25 6.90
C LEU A 48 6.12 13.53 7.65
N HIS A 49 6.37 14.79 7.94
CA HIS A 49 7.43 15.21 8.84
C HIS A 49 6.84 15.70 10.16
N VAL A 50 7.30 15.12 11.27
CA VAL A 50 6.71 15.35 12.59
C VAL A 50 7.73 16.03 13.51
N ASN A 51 7.47 17.28 13.87
CA ASN A 51 8.32 18.02 14.80
C ASN A 51 7.91 17.73 16.25
N VAL A 52 8.84 17.19 17.01
CA VAL A 52 8.71 16.91 18.45
C VAL A 52 9.76 17.71 19.20
N SER A 53 9.52 18.04 20.48
CA SER A 53 10.50 18.78 21.27
C SER A 53 11.82 18.00 21.40
N PRO A 54 12.99 18.65 21.41
CA PRO A 54 14.27 17.96 21.56
C PRO A 54 14.38 17.10 22.83
N LYS A 55 13.61 17.44 23.86
CA LYS A 55 13.53 16.66 25.10
C LYS A 55 12.82 15.35 24.88
N ASP A 56 11.68 15.39 24.18
CA ASP A 56 10.88 14.20 23.90
C ASP A 56 11.57 13.29 22.87
N VAL A 57 12.25 13.87 21.87
CA VAL A 57 13.10 13.11 20.93
C VAL A 57 14.15 12.29 21.68
N ARG A 58 14.89 12.93 22.64
CA ARG A 58 15.87 12.20 23.46
C ARG A 58 15.25 11.08 24.28
N LYS A 59 14.06 11.33 24.84
CA LYS A 59 13.31 10.33 25.59
C LYS A 59 12.93 9.14 24.70
N PHE A 60 12.33 9.38 23.55
CA PHE A 60 11.93 8.32 22.63
C PHE A 60 13.12 7.50 22.13
N LYS A 61 14.23 8.16 21.82
CA LYS A 61 15.50 7.48 21.46
C LYS A 61 16.04 6.61 22.59
N SER A 62 15.93 7.07 23.85
CA SER A 62 16.32 6.29 25.02
C SER A 62 15.38 5.09 25.26
N ASP A 63 14.09 5.28 25.00
CA ASP A 63 13.08 4.21 25.14
C ASP A 63 13.13 3.21 23.96
N GLY A 64 13.76 3.59 22.83
CA GLY A 64 13.83 2.81 21.59
C GLY A 64 12.49 2.68 20.84
N MET A 65 11.46 3.37 21.30
CA MET A 65 10.10 3.22 20.79
C MET A 65 9.25 4.46 20.99
N VAL A 66 8.15 4.51 20.24
CA VAL A 66 7.05 5.47 20.43
C VAL A 66 5.72 4.74 20.53
N ARG A 67 4.73 5.41 21.15
CA ARG A 67 3.34 4.93 21.21
C ARG A 67 2.39 5.88 20.49
N TYR A 68 1.25 5.38 20.03
CA TYR A 68 0.24 6.20 19.39
C TYR A 68 -0.26 7.32 20.31
N SER A 69 -0.42 7.06 21.60
CA SER A 69 -0.80 8.07 22.60
C SER A 69 0.24 9.20 22.77
N ASP A 70 1.49 8.98 22.43
CA ASP A 70 2.54 10.02 22.44
C ASP A 70 2.26 11.09 21.37
N PHE A 71 1.55 10.73 20.29
CA PHE A 71 1.17 11.61 19.19
C PHE A 71 -0.30 12.05 19.23
N GLY A 72 -1.02 11.74 20.30
CA GLY A 72 -2.36 12.25 20.56
C GLY A 72 -3.51 11.31 20.24
N ALA A 73 -3.22 10.07 19.83
CA ALA A 73 -4.26 9.06 19.71
C ALA A 73 -4.99 8.87 21.04
N LYS A 74 -6.32 8.73 20.99
CA LYS A 74 -7.17 8.58 22.17
C LYS A 74 -7.37 7.12 22.55
N GLY A 75 -7.46 6.24 21.57
CA GLY A 75 -7.72 4.83 21.80
C GLY A 75 -9.06 4.58 22.51
N ASP A 76 -10.05 5.46 22.32
CA ASP A 76 -11.36 5.43 23.01
C ASP A 76 -12.47 4.78 22.18
N GLY A 77 -12.14 4.26 20.99
CA GLY A 77 -13.06 3.63 20.04
C GLY A 77 -14.04 4.58 19.37
N LYS A 78 -13.82 5.89 19.44
CA LYS A 78 -14.73 6.93 18.91
C LYS A 78 -14.02 8.05 18.19
N THR A 79 -12.93 8.55 18.77
CA THR A 79 -12.11 9.60 18.16
C THR A 79 -11.35 9.03 16.97
N ASP A 80 -11.39 9.72 15.84
CA ASP A 80 -10.60 9.29 14.66
C ASP A 80 -9.12 9.51 14.93
N ASP A 81 -8.40 8.41 15.12
CA ASP A 81 -7.00 8.37 15.55
C ASP A 81 -6.01 8.26 14.37
N ILE A 82 -6.49 8.17 13.10
CA ILE A 82 -5.60 7.87 11.96
C ILE A 82 -4.49 8.90 11.78
N ASP A 83 -4.75 10.18 12.02
CA ASP A 83 -3.72 11.22 11.90
C ASP A 83 -2.61 11.06 12.96
N ALA A 84 -2.98 10.72 14.19
CA ALA A 84 -2.04 10.46 15.27
C ALA A 84 -1.24 9.17 15.04
N ILE A 85 -1.89 8.13 14.54
CA ILE A 85 -1.24 6.86 14.13
C ILE A 85 -0.23 7.12 13.02
N ALA A 86 -0.63 7.83 11.96
CA ALA A 86 0.25 8.16 10.84
C ALA A 86 1.45 9.02 11.29
N ALA A 87 1.22 10.00 12.20
CA ALA A 87 2.28 10.83 12.74
C ALA A 87 3.28 10.02 13.60
N ALA A 88 2.80 9.05 14.39
CA ALA A 88 3.68 8.17 15.17
C ALA A 88 4.61 7.37 14.26
N HIS A 89 4.07 6.76 13.20
CA HIS A 89 4.87 6.02 12.22
C HIS A 89 5.83 6.92 11.46
N ALA A 90 5.41 8.11 11.01
CA ALA A 90 6.29 9.05 10.31
C ALA A 90 7.49 9.45 11.18
N PHE A 91 7.25 9.76 12.45
CA PHE A 91 8.32 10.07 13.39
C PHE A 91 9.24 8.88 13.68
N ALA A 92 8.67 7.69 13.86
CA ALA A 92 9.41 6.46 14.09
C ALA A 92 10.31 6.12 12.88
N ASN A 93 9.79 6.23 11.66
CA ASN A 93 10.54 6.02 10.42
C ASN A 93 11.74 6.99 10.28
N GLU A 94 11.58 8.28 10.68
CA GLU A 94 12.64 9.28 10.62
C GLU A 94 13.76 9.02 11.64
N HIS A 95 13.42 8.34 12.74
CA HIS A 95 14.33 8.16 13.87
C HIS A 95 14.74 6.72 14.15
N ASP A 96 14.36 5.80 13.29
CA ASP A 96 14.61 4.36 13.42
C ASP A 96 14.17 3.82 14.79
N LEU A 97 12.90 4.09 15.13
CA LEU A 97 12.29 3.67 16.38
C LEU A 97 11.16 2.66 16.10
N SER A 98 10.97 1.71 16.99
CA SER A 98 9.79 0.86 16.91
C SER A 98 8.52 1.62 17.30
N VAL A 99 7.37 1.16 16.77
CA VAL A 99 6.05 1.69 17.12
C VAL A 99 5.29 0.65 17.93
N LYS A 100 4.69 1.07 19.03
CA LYS A 100 3.84 0.21 19.85
C LYS A 100 2.46 0.85 20.04
N ALA A 101 1.40 0.09 19.79
CA ALA A 101 0.04 0.47 20.20
C ALA A 101 -0.05 0.48 21.74
N ASP A 102 -0.94 1.32 22.28
CA ASP A 102 -1.19 1.29 23.71
C ASP A 102 -2.00 0.05 24.10
N ASP A 103 -1.62 -0.61 25.17
CA ASP A 103 -2.23 -1.86 25.59
C ASP A 103 -3.75 -1.69 25.83
N GLU A 104 -4.57 -2.60 25.35
CA GLU A 104 -6.03 -2.63 25.44
C GLU A 104 -6.76 -1.40 24.85
N ALA A 105 -6.05 -0.50 24.14
CA ALA A 105 -6.67 0.62 23.46
C ALA A 105 -7.59 0.15 22.33
N THR A 106 -8.61 0.97 22.03
CA THR A 106 -9.46 0.78 20.85
C THR A 106 -9.34 2.02 19.96
N TYR A 107 -8.62 1.90 18.86
CA TYR A 107 -8.45 2.98 17.88
C TYR A 107 -9.60 2.95 16.87
N TYR A 108 -10.23 4.11 16.66
CA TYR A 108 -11.20 4.28 15.60
C TYR A 108 -10.54 4.99 14.41
N ILE A 109 -10.75 4.46 13.22
CA ILE A 109 -10.22 4.95 11.96
C ILE A 109 -11.40 5.21 11.04
N GLY A 110 -11.72 6.48 10.86
CA GLY A 110 -12.85 6.93 10.05
C GLY A 110 -12.53 7.04 8.56
N GLY A 111 -13.33 7.82 7.86
CA GLY A 111 -13.28 7.96 6.40
C GLY A 111 -12.17 8.84 5.85
N LYS A 112 -11.24 9.34 6.66
CA LYS A 112 -10.13 10.15 6.15
C LYS A 112 -9.22 9.37 5.21
N GLU A 113 -8.85 10.00 4.14
CA GLU A 113 -7.88 9.50 3.16
C GLU A 113 -6.45 9.67 3.66
N ARG A 114 -6.11 8.91 4.70
CA ARG A 114 -4.80 8.93 5.33
C ARG A 114 -4.25 7.52 5.44
N THR A 115 -2.99 7.35 5.05
CA THR A 115 -2.23 6.10 5.19
C THR A 115 -1.11 6.27 6.20
N ALA A 116 -1.01 5.36 7.17
CA ALA A 116 0.14 5.25 8.05
C ALA A 116 1.22 4.40 7.37
N VAL A 117 2.39 4.99 7.13
CA VAL A 117 3.51 4.32 6.45
C VAL A 117 4.41 3.66 7.47
N ILE A 118 4.55 2.34 7.41
CA ILE A 118 5.34 1.50 8.31
C ILE A 118 6.69 1.18 7.64
N ARG A 119 7.79 1.59 8.27
CA ARG A 119 9.17 1.25 7.87
C ARG A 119 10.00 0.67 9.00
N THR A 120 9.45 0.62 10.20
CA THR A 120 10.09 0.10 11.41
C THR A 120 9.19 -0.92 12.09
N ASP A 121 9.75 -1.72 12.98
CA ASP A 121 9.02 -2.73 13.73
C ASP A 121 7.79 -2.13 14.41
N THR A 122 6.67 -2.85 14.30
CA THR A 122 5.38 -2.38 14.80
C THR A 122 4.70 -3.46 15.64
N ASP A 123 4.46 -3.14 16.91
CA ASP A 123 3.72 -3.99 17.84
C ASP A 123 2.33 -3.43 18.08
N PHE A 124 1.32 -4.01 17.42
CA PHE A 124 -0.08 -3.68 17.69
C PHE A 124 -0.60 -4.32 18.99
N GLY A 125 0.13 -5.30 19.55
CA GLY A 125 -0.14 -5.92 20.85
C GLY A 125 -1.57 -6.41 21.01
N THR A 126 -2.19 -6.01 22.11
CA THR A 126 -3.60 -6.34 22.45
C THR A 126 -4.60 -5.27 22.00
N ALA A 127 -4.15 -4.24 21.30
CA ALA A 127 -5.02 -3.16 20.85
C ALA A 127 -6.04 -3.63 19.81
N SER A 128 -7.18 -2.96 19.80
CA SER A 128 -8.25 -3.13 18.82
C SER A 128 -8.29 -1.94 17.87
N PHE A 129 -8.58 -2.19 16.59
CA PHE A 129 -8.69 -1.18 15.54
C PHE A 129 -10.05 -1.34 14.85
N ILE A 130 -10.86 -0.28 14.84
CA ILE A 130 -12.13 -0.22 14.12
C ILE A 130 -11.90 0.63 12.87
N ILE A 131 -11.90 0.00 11.71
CA ILE A 131 -11.80 0.67 10.41
C ILE A 131 -13.21 0.83 9.87
N ASP A 132 -13.72 2.06 9.90
CA ASP A 132 -15.09 2.34 9.49
C ASP A 132 -15.15 2.84 8.05
N ASP A 133 -15.53 1.95 7.15
CA ASP A 133 -15.65 2.24 5.73
C ASP A 133 -17.03 2.73 5.31
N THR A 134 -17.97 2.91 6.26
CA THR A 134 -19.38 3.24 5.97
C THR A 134 -19.52 4.42 4.99
N ASN A 135 -18.69 5.45 5.14
CA ASN A 135 -18.75 6.68 4.34
C ASN A 135 -17.44 6.95 3.57
N VAL A 136 -16.63 5.94 3.30
CA VAL A 136 -15.37 6.09 2.58
C VAL A 136 -15.64 6.20 1.08
N GLU A 137 -15.11 7.25 0.43
CA GLU A 137 -15.21 7.46 -1.02
C GLU A 137 -14.06 6.77 -1.76
N ASN A 138 -12.81 6.96 -1.32
CA ASN A 138 -11.66 6.30 -1.93
C ASN A 138 -11.46 4.88 -1.40
N ARG A 139 -11.97 3.93 -2.14
CA ARG A 139 -11.89 2.50 -1.81
C ARG A 139 -10.48 1.89 -1.92
N ASN A 140 -9.53 2.59 -2.53
CA ASN A 140 -8.19 2.07 -2.82
C ASN A 140 -7.11 2.59 -1.85
N ALA A 141 -7.45 3.50 -0.94
CA ALA A 141 -6.51 4.01 0.04
C ALA A 141 -6.29 3.00 1.18
N SER A 142 -5.10 2.42 1.27
CA SER A 142 -4.73 1.55 2.39
C SER A 142 -4.67 2.33 3.70
N VAL A 143 -5.05 1.71 4.81
CA VAL A 143 -4.91 2.30 6.16
C VAL A 143 -3.44 2.26 6.59
N PHE A 144 -2.79 1.12 6.37
CA PHE A 144 -1.36 0.95 6.62
C PHE A 144 -0.65 0.55 5.32
N LYS A 145 0.54 1.08 5.11
CA LYS A 145 1.42 0.70 4.01
C LYS A 145 2.81 0.38 4.53
N VAL A 146 3.21 -0.87 4.41
CA VAL A 146 4.58 -1.31 4.73
C VAL A 146 5.43 -1.08 3.48
N SER A 147 6.42 -0.20 3.56
CA SER A 147 7.26 0.16 2.41
C SER A 147 8.72 0.22 2.79
N SER A 148 9.59 -0.03 1.82
CA SER A 148 11.02 0.24 1.92
C SER A 148 11.32 1.73 1.77
N SER A 149 12.49 2.15 2.23
CA SER A 149 13.11 3.42 1.88
C SER A 149 14.09 3.29 0.71
N LEU A 150 14.32 2.06 0.23
CA LEU A 150 15.19 1.79 -0.91
C LEU A 150 14.46 2.12 -2.20
N GLU A 151 15.15 2.82 -3.11
CA GLU A 151 14.56 3.26 -4.36
C GLU A 151 14.83 2.24 -5.48
N PRO A 152 13.83 1.96 -6.33
CA PRO A 152 14.01 1.13 -7.50
C PRO A 152 14.89 1.82 -8.54
N PHE A 153 15.62 1.03 -9.34
CA PHE A 153 16.43 1.51 -10.44
C PHE A 153 16.30 0.60 -11.66
N LYS A 154 16.77 1.08 -12.81
CA LYS A 154 16.83 0.27 -14.04
C LYS A 154 18.22 -0.34 -14.17
N PRO A 155 18.35 -1.69 -14.07
CA PRO A 155 19.63 -2.35 -14.27
C PRO A 155 20.04 -2.27 -15.74
N GLU A 156 21.34 -2.03 -16.00
CA GLU A 156 21.89 -1.97 -17.34
C GLU A 156 22.40 -3.36 -17.78
N GLY A 157 22.48 -3.58 -19.09
CA GLY A 157 23.12 -4.76 -19.69
C GLY A 157 22.23 -5.99 -19.78
N ILE A 158 21.00 -5.96 -19.33
CA ILE A 158 20.05 -7.07 -19.45
C ILE A 158 19.11 -6.80 -20.63
N SER A 159 19.32 -7.48 -21.75
CA SER A 159 18.53 -7.32 -22.99
C SER A 159 17.66 -8.52 -23.33
N GLU A 160 18.00 -9.69 -22.80
CA GLU A 160 17.27 -10.94 -22.97
C GLU A 160 17.38 -11.79 -21.70
N LEU A 161 16.42 -12.69 -21.51
CA LEU A 161 16.41 -13.67 -20.42
C LEU A 161 15.90 -15.00 -20.93
N LYS A 162 16.35 -16.08 -20.32
CA LYS A 162 15.90 -17.43 -20.65
C LYS A 162 15.21 -18.07 -19.44
N ARG A 163 14.20 -18.86 -19.74
CA ARG A 163 13.52 -19.67 -18.73
C ARG A 163 14.53 -20.54 -17.96
N ASN A 164 14.41 -20.55 -16.64
CA ASN A 164 15.29 -21.26 -15.72
C ASN A 164 16.76 -20.84 -15.82
N GLN A 165 17.04 -19.62 -16.28
CA GLN A 165 18.40 -19.07 -16.28
C GLN A 165 18.88 -18.90 -14.83
N GLU A 166 19.99 -19.54 -14.48
CA GLU A 166 20.54 -19.52 -13.13
C GLU A 166 21.37 -18.28 -12.83
N LYS A 167 21.91 -17.66 -13.89
CA LYS A 167 22.80 -16.51 -13.76
C LYS A 167 22.59 -15.48 -14.88
N ILE A 168 22.54 -14.23 -14.50
CA ILE A 168 22.49 -13.05 -15.38
C ILE A 168 23.84 -12.35 -15.28
N ASP A 169 24.39 -11.90 -16.42
CA ASP A 169 25.64 -11.13 -16.43
C ASP A 169 25.36 -9.68 -16.03
N VAL A 170 25.15 -9.47 -14.74
CA VAL A 170 24.85 -8.17 -14.12
C VAL A 170 25.54 -8.08 -12.76
N SER A 171 25.95 -6.87 -12.38
CA SER A 171 26.42 -6.55 -11.04
C SER A 171 25.42 -5.60 -10.37
N LEU A 172 24.80 -6.03 -9.29
CA LEU A 172 23.82 -5.26 -8.54
C LEU A 172 24.46 -4.72 -7.24
N PRO A 173 23.98 -3.59 -6.71
CA PRO A 173 24.49 -3.06 -5.44
C PRO A 173 24.26 -4.00 -4.26
N GLN A 174 23.16 -4.74 -4.29
CA GLN A 174 22.75 -5.76 -3.32
C GLN A 174 21.77 -6.73 -3.98
N THR A 175 21.22 -7.68 -3.23
CA THR A 175 20.13 -8.53 -3.71
C THR A 175 18.91 -7.67 -4.08
N CYS A 176 18.33 -7.92 -5.25
CA CYS A 176 17.21 -7.16 -5.80
C CYS A 176 16.07 -8.08 -6.23
N LEU A 177 14.85 -7.58 -6.07
CA LEU A 177 13.68 -8.09 -6.75
C LEU A 177 13.63 -7.47 -8.15
N ILE A 178 13.70 -8.29 -9.18
CA ILE A 178 13.65 -7.85 -10.58
C ILE A 178 12.23 -8.06 -11.11
N THR A 179 11.67 -7.02 -11.68
CA THR A 179 10.44 -7.09 -12.47
C THR A 179 10.79 -6.83 -13.93
N VAL A 180 10.32 -7.68 -14.82
CA VAL A 180 10.59 -7.60 -16.26
C VAL A 180 9.31 -7.68 -17.08
N ALA A 181 9.25 -6.97 -18.19
CA ALA A 181 8.12 -7.02 -19.12
C ALA A 181 8.57 -7.06 -20.60
N ASN A 182 7.75 -7.71 -21.41
CA ASN A 182 7.74 -7.57 -22.85
C ASN A 182 6.33 -7.24 -23.33
N ASP A 183 6.08 -5.98 -23.62
CA ASP A 183 4.76 -5.48 -24.06
C ASP A 183 4.34 -5.96 -25.43
N ASN A 184 5.29 -6.47 -26.24
CA ASN A 184 5.03 -6.98 -27.58
C ASN A 184 4.40 -8.39 -27.57
N ILE A 185 4.50 -9.09 -26.45
CA ILE A 185 3.92 -10.43 -26.27
C ILE A 185 2.77 -10.35 -25.27
N LYS A 186 1.60 -10.88 -25.65
CA LYS A 186 0.41 -10.94 -24.81
C LYS A 186 0.13 -12.37 -24.41
N HIS A 187 0.25 -12.68 -23.13
CA HIS A 187 0.03 -14.03 -22.64
C HIS A 187 -1.39 -14.33 -22.21
N TYR A 188 -1.97 -13.46 -21.40
CA TYR A 188 -3.29 -13.70 -20.87
C TYR A 188 -4.33 -12.86 -21.58
N ILE A 189 -5.22 -13.54 -22.36
CA ILE A 189 -6.34 -12.90 -23.03
C ILE A 189 -7.62 -13.41 -22.38
N ARG A 190 -8.34 -12.53 -21.71
CA ARG A 190 -9.66 -12.81 -21.17
C ARG A 190 -10.72 -12.13 -22.00
N TYR A 191 -11.69 -12.90 -22.49
CA TYR A 191 -12.83 -12.36 -23.21
C TYR A 191 -13.81 -11.69 -22.24
N GLY A 192 -14.26 -10.51 -22.57
CA GLY A 192 -15.21 -9.73 -21.81
C GLY A 192 -15.01 -8.24 -21.97
N LEU A 193 -15.86 -7.48 -21.31
CA LEU A 193 -15.77 -6.03 -21.32
C LEU A 193 -14.43 -5.58 -20.69
N ASN A 194 -13.65 -4.80 -21.42
CA ASN A 194 -12.36 -4.21 -21.02
C ASN A 194 -11.17 -5.18 -20.89
N GLN A 195 -11.21 -6.38 -21.48
CA GLN A 195 -10.15 -7.37 -21.26
C GLN A 195 -9.74 -8.17 -22.48
N ASN A 196 -10.01 -7.66 -23.67
CA ASN A 196 -9.73 -8.38 -24.91
C ASN A 196 -8.29 -8.21 -25.41
N ASP A 197 -7.54 -7.25 -24.87
CA ASP A 197 -6.20 -6.88 -25.36
C ASP A 197 -5.09 -7.78 -24.80
N GLY A 198 -5.40 -8.57 -23.78
CA GLY A 198 -4.41 -9.43 -23.10
C GLY A 198 -3.50 -8.65 -22.14
N SER A 199 -2.79 -9.40 -21.29
CA SER A 199 -1.76 -8.87 -20.42
C SER A 199 -0.39 -9.04 -21.05
N PRO A 200 0.55 -8.09 -20.89
CA PRO A 200 1.92 -8.26 -21.34
C PRO A 200 2.56 -9.51 -20.72
N GLN A 201 3.57 -10.03 -21.39
CA GLN A 201 4.47 -11.00 -20.77
C GLN A 201 5.24 -10.30 -19.66
N THR A 202 5.11 -10.79 -18.44
CA THR A 202 5.80 -10.24 -17.27
C THR A 202 6.35 -11.37 -16.41
N ASP A 203 7.39 -11.08 -15.67
CA ASP A 203 7.96 -11.97 -14.68
C ASP A 203 8.54 -11.18 -13.51
N ILE A 204 8.68 -11.83 -12.37
CA ILE A 204 9.27 -11.29 -11.16
C ILE A 204 10.11 -12.35 -10.47
N PHE A 205 11.37 -12.05 -10.17
CA PHE A 205 12.32 -12.98 -9.58
C PHE A 205 13.39 -12.25 -8.77
N VAL A 206 14.12 -12.96 -7.96
CA VAL A 206 15.18 -12.38 -7.11
C VAL A 206 16.55 -12.69 -7.72
N VAL A 207 17.44 -11.69 -7.70
CA VAL A 207 18.82 -11.80 -8.17
C VAL A 207 19.76 -11.24 -7.13
N ASP A 208 20.79 -12.01 -6.78
CA ASP A 208 21.81 -11.54 -5.85
C ASP A 208 22.77 -10.52 -6.49
N LYS A 209 23.64 -9.91 -5.68
CA LYS A 209 24.61 -8.91 -6.14
C LYS A 209 25.58 -9.42 -7.21
N ASN A 210 25.75 -10.72 -7.36
CA ASN A 210 26.63 -11.36 -8.33
C ASN A 210 25.90 -11.84 -9.59
N GLY A 211 24.60 -11.58 -9.70
CA GLY A 211 23.77 -11.97 -10.83
C GLY A 211 23.18 -13.39 -10.72
N ASN A 212 23.30 -14.09 -9.58
CA ASN A 212 22.70 -15.40 -9.43
C ASN A 212 21.19 -15.25 -9.17
N VAL A 213 20.39 -15.99 -9.91
CA VAL A 213 18.92 -16.02 -9.79
C VAL A 213 18.54 -16.98 -8.64
N ASP A 214 17.58 -16.57 -7.83
CA ASP A 214 16.99 -17.46 -6.82
C ASP A 214 16.15 -18.55 -7.51
N MET A 215 16.64 -19.78 -7.46
CA MET A 215 16.00 -20.90 -8.16
C MET A 215 14.78 -21.48 -7.44
N ASP A 216 14.45 -20.99 -6.25
CA ASP A 216 13.16 -21.29 -5.61
C ASP A 216 12.02 -20.49 -6.27
N ALA A 217 12.36 -19.39 -6.97
CA ALA A 217 11.45 -18.58 -7.79
C ALA A 217 12.10 -18.25 -9.14
N PRO A 218 12.29 -19.26 -10.03
CA PRO A 218 13.05 -19.12 -11.26
C PRO A 218 12.33 -18.26 -12.29
N ILE A 219 13.08 -17.73 -13.26
CA ILE A 219 12.52 -17.08 -14.46
C ILE A 219 11.65 -18.10 -15.21
N ILE A 220 10.38 -17.76 -15.45
CA ILE A 220 9.40 -18.70 -16.02
C ILE A 220 9.19 -18.55 -17.53
N TRP A 221 9.68 -17.47 -18.12
CA TRP A 221 9.54 -17.18 -19.53
C TRP A 221 10.88 -16.91 -20.23
N ASP A 222 10.93 -17.17 -21.54
CA ASP A 222 11.97 -16.61 -22.40
C ASP A 222 11.58 -15.16 -22.77
N PHE A 223 12.48 -14.21 -22.54
CA PHE A 223 12.36 -12.83 -22.98
C PHE A 223 13.42 -12.59 -24.07
N ASP A 224 13.03 -12.71 -25.34
CA ASP A 224 13.90 -12.39 -26.47
C ASP A 224 14.02 -10.87 -26.67
N GLN A 225 13.15 -10.12 -26.05
CA GLN A 225 13.15 -8.67 -25.97
C GLN A 225 12.56 -8.23 -24.63
N ILE A 226 13.20 -7.26 -24.00
CA ILE A 226 12.73 -6.63 -22.75
C ILE A 226 12.32 -5.21 -23.08
N THR A 227 11.05 -4.86 -22.81
CA THR A 227 10.51 -3.50 -23.02
C THR A 227 10.57 -2.67 -21.75
N ASP A 228 10.49 -3.32 -20.59
CA ASP A 228 10.70 -2.68 -19.28
C ASP A 228 11.36 -3.65 -18.31
N ILE A 229 12.25 -3.10 -17.47
CA ILE A 229 12.91 -3.84 -16.39
C ILE A 229 13.17 -2.89 -15.23
N THR A 230 12.91 -3.38 -14.03
CA THR A 230 13.13 -2.62 -12.80
C THR A 230 13.74 -3.53 -11.74
N ALA A 231 14.73 -3.04 -11.03
CA ALA A 231 15.35 -3.68 -9.88
C ALA A 231 14.98 -2.91 -8.62
N LEU A 232 14.32 -3.56 -7.68
CA LEU A 232 14.03 -3.04 -6.35
C LEU A 232 14.99 -3.72 -5.36
N PRO A 233 15.90 -2.97 -4.71
CA PRO A 233 16.76 -3.55 -3.68
C PRO A 233 15.95 -4.14 -2.54
N ILE A 234 16.36 -5.31 -2.07
CA ILE A 234 15.71 -6.01 -0.96
C ILE A 234 16.32 -5.53 0.36
N ASP A 235 15.48 -5.09 1.29
CA ASP A 235 15.93 -4.72 2.64
C ASP A 235 16.62 -5.91 3.32
N GLU A 236 17.80 -5.71 3.90
CA GLU A 236 18.53 -6.76 4.59
C GLU A 236 17.90 -7.09 5.95
N GLU A 237 17.39 -6.07 6.63
CA GLU A 237 16.75 -6.20 7.93
C GLU A 237 15.29 -6.65 7.79
N THR A 238 14.90 -7.64 8.59
CA THR A 238 13.50 -8.07 8.66
C THR A 238 12.68 -7.10 9.48
N LEU A 239 11.57 -6.62 8.90
CA LEU A 239 10.58 -5.82 9.60
C LEU A 239 9.49 -6.73 10.16
N THR A 240 9.16 -6.57 11.44
CA THR A 240 8.15 -7.39 12.11
C THR A 240 6.93 -6.56 12.50
N ILE A 241 5.74 -7.09 12.20
CA ILE A 241 4.45 -6.56 12.61
C ILE A 241 3.77 -7.61 13.48
N THR A 242 3.44 -7.26 14.73
CA THR A 242 2.90 -8.22 15.69
C THR A 242 1.54 -7.81 16.25
N GLY A 243 0.69 -8.80 16.48
CA GLY A 243 -0.57 -8.63 17.20
C GLY A 243 -1.62 -7.78 16.49
N GLY A 244 -2.53 -7.20 17.28
CA GLY A 244 -3.62 -6.34 16.82
C GLY A 244 -4.89 -7.10 16.42
N ARG A 245 -6.04 -6.54 16.82
CA ARG A 245 -7.38 -7.01 16.44
C ARG A 245 -8.07 -5.97 15.60
N PHE A 246 -8.27 -6.27 14.34
CA PHE A 246 -8.86 -5.36 13.38
C PHE A 246 -10.29 -5.75 13.07
N THR A 247 -11.16 -4.76 12.99
CA THR A 247 -12.55 -4.93 12.55
C THR A 247 -12.87 -3.88 11.51
N THR A 248 -13.14 -4.29 10.28
CA THR A 248 -13.66 -3.40 9.24
C THR A 248 -15.18 -3.35 9.32
N ILE A 249 -15.75 -2.14 9.38
CA ILE A 249 -17.18 -1.91 9.18
C ILE A 249 -17.39 -1.65 7.69
N ALA A 250 -18.11 -2.56 7.03
CA ALA A 250 -18.25 -2.57 5.59
C ALA A 250 -18.99 -1.33 5.07
N ASN A 251 -18.53 -0.80 3.95
CA ASN A 251 -19.23 0.24 3.21
C ASN A 251 -20.60 -0.29 2.75
N GLN A 252 -21.62 0.58 2.82
CA GLN A 252 -23.00 0.22 2.51
C GLN A 252 -23.44 0.56 1.09
N ASP A 253 -22.54 1.04 0.25
CA ASP A 253 -22.83 1.37 -1.13
C ASP A 253 -23.32 0.15 -1.92
N GLU A 254 -24.37 0.36 -2.71
CA GLU A 254 -24.91 -0.64 -3.65
C GLU A 254 -24.14 -0.67 -4.97
N SER A 255 -22.92 -0.19 -4.98
CA SER A 255 -22.07 -0.14 -6.17
C SER A 255 -21.78 -1.54 -6.71
N LYS A 256 -21.71 -1.64 -8.03
CA LYS A 256 -21.34 -2.88 -8.74
C LYS A 256 -19.91 -3.35 -8.44
N TYR A 257 -19.03 -2.45 -8.00
CA TYR A 257 -17.62 -2.71 -7.77
C TYR A 257 -17.14 -2.05 -6.46
N ASN A 258 -17.51 -2.58 -5.33
CA ASN A 258 -17.07 -2.09 -4.03
C ASN A 258 -15.98 -2.99 -3.42
N TYR A 259 -14.88 -3.17 -4.18
CA TYR A 259 -13.66 -3.78 -3.69
C TYR A 259 -12.86 -2.76 -2.88
N TYR A 260 -13.16 -2.67 -1.60
CA TYR A 260 -12.46 -1.75 -0.70
C TYR A 260 -11.13 -2.36 -0.28
N SER A 261 -10.06 -1.57 -0.37
CA SER A 261 -8.69 -1.94 0.00
C SER A 261 -8.19 -1.08 1.17
N ARG A 262 -9.05 -0.83 2.14
CA ARG A 262 -8.71 -0.15 3.39
C ARG A 262 -8.01 -1.13 4.34
N ASN A 263 -6.78 -1.49 4.02
CA ASN A 263 -6.07 -2.67 4.48
C ASN A 263 -4.63 -2.34 4.92
N ILE A 264 -3.85 -3.37 5.13
CA ILE A 264 -2.39 -3.32 5.27
C ILE A 264 -1.78 -3.74 3.93
N ALA A 265 -1.24 -2.79 3.18
CA ALA A 265 -0.54 -3.05 1.93
C ALA A 265 0.95 -3.27 2.20
N ILE A 266 1.48 -4.45 1.88
CA ILE A 266 2.90 -4.78 2.03
C ILE A 266 3.57 -4.64 0.68
N ARG A 267 4.53 -3.72 0.60
CA ARG A 267 5.35 -3.36 -0.57
C ARG A 267 6.83 -3.29 -0.21
N ARG A 268 7.24 -4.06 0.77
CA ARG A 268 8.60 -4.19 1.27
C ARG A 268 8.94 -5.67 1.40
N SER A 269 10.10 -6.06 0.95
CA SER A 269 10.63 -7.41 1.18
C SER A 269 11.09 -7.61 2.62
N ASN A 270 11.27 -8.86 3.03
CA ASN A 270 11.68 -9.24 4.38
C ASN A 270 10.73 -8.71 5.47
N VAL A 271 9.46 -9.13 5.42
CA VAL A 271 8.43 -8.75 6.39
C VAL A 271 7.84 -10.00 7.06
N ILE A 272 7.67 -9.94 8.37
CA ILE A 272 6.92 -10.93 9.14
C ILE A 272 5.68 -10.25 9.73
N VAL A 273 4.51 -10.83 9.46
CA VAL A 273 3.24 -10.51 10.15
C VAL A 273 2.91 -11.68 11.05
N ASP A 274 2.80 -11.43 12.36
CA ASP A 274 2.63 -12.48 13.37
C ASP A 274 1.50 -12.15 14.35
N GLY A 275 0.50 -13.02 14.45
CA GLY A 275 -0.55 -12.92 15.46
C GLY A 275 -1.62 -11.86 15.22
N LEU A 276 -1.82 -11.40 14.00
CA LEU A 276 -2.86 -10.43 13.64
C LEU A 276 -4.22 -11.13 13.51
N GLU A 277 -5.30 -10.44 13.89
CA GLU A 277 -6.67 -10.90 13.76
C GLU A 277 -7.50 -9.85 12.99
N HIS A 278 -8.26 -10.28 11.95
CA HIS A 278 -9.15 -9.40 11.21
C HIS A 278 -10.53 -10.01 10.99
N HIS A 279 -11.55 -9.16 11.17
CA HIS A 279 -12.96 -9.47 10.93
C HIS A 279 -13.65 -8.36 10.14
N ILE A 280 -14.67 -8.69 9.36
CA ILE A 280 -15.57 -7.72 8.73
C ILE A 280 -16.96 -7.80 9.34
N ARG A 281 -17.60 -6.65 9.51
CA ARG A 281 -18.99 -6.51 9.97
C ARG A 281 -19.79 -5.65 9.00
N GLY A 282 -21.09 -5.91 8.92
CA GLY A 282 -22.03 -5.09 8.15
C GLY A 282 -22.06 -5.36 6.66
N GLU A 283 -21.43 -6.43 6.15
CA GLU A 283 -21.62 -6.86 4.76
C GLU A 283 -23.07 -7.22 4.49
N LYS A 284 -23.56 -6.90 3.29
CA LYS A 284 -24.91 -7.17 2.81
C LYS A 284 -24.91 -8.07 1.60
N ASP A 285 -26.11 -8.53 1.22
CA ASP A 285 -26.36 -9.48 0.13
C ASP A 285 -25.85 -9.02 -1.25
N HIS A 286 -25.73 -7.72 -1.50
CA HIS A 286 -25.42 -7.18 -2.82
C HIS A 286 -24.14 -6.33 -2.85
N GLY A 287 -23.35 -6.33 -1.81
CA GLY A 287 -22.00 -5.78 -1.81
C GLY A 287 -21.04 -6.67 -2.60
N ALA A 288 -20.02 -6.12 -3.21
CA ALA A 288 -18.89 -6.91 -3.68
C ALA A 288 -17.97 -7.25 -2.50
N PRO A 289 -17.23 -8.37 -2.55
CA PRO A 289 -16.29 -8.71 -1.50
C PRO A 289 -15.16 -7.68 -1.42
N TYR A 290 -14.66 -7.46 -0.22
CA TYR A 290 -13.49 -6.63 0.03
C TYR A 290 -12.23 -7.22 -0.64
N GLY A 291 -11.28 -6.39 -0.99
CA GLY A 291 -10.08 -6.76 -1.73
C GLY A 291 -8.98 -7.46 -0.91
N GLY A 292 -9.31 -7.90 0.32
CA GLY A 292 -8.37 -8.51 1.27
C GLY A 292 -7.76 -7.51 2.26
N PHE A 293 -7.56 -7.95 3.51
CA PHE A 293 -7.03 -7.11 4.57
C PHE A 293 -5.50 -7.04 4.58
N ILE A 294 -4.82 -8.11 4.20
CA ILE A 294 -3.38 -8.09 3.94
C ILE A 294 -3.18 -8.24 2.44
N ASN A 295 -2.62 -7.22 1.81
CA ASN A 295 -2.32 -7.21 0.39
C ASN A 295 -0.81 -7.15 0.17
N ILE A 296 -0.25 -8.23 -0.39
CA ILE A 296 1.18 -8.39 -0.64
C ILE A 296 1.42 -8.23 -2.14
N GLY A 297 2.35 -7.37 -2.54
CA GLY A 297 2.71 -7.18 -3.94
C GLY A 297 4.05 -6.50 -4.10
N ASP A 298 4.70 -6.76 -5.22
CA ASP A 298 6.00 -6.18 -5.60
C ASP A 298 7.07 -6.32 -4.51
N CYS A 299 7.10 -7.47 -3.83
CA CYS A 299 8.04 -7.78 -2.76
C CYS A 299 8.28 -9.28 -2.64
N ALA A 300 9.35 -9.67 -1.95
CA ALA A 300 9.74 -11.04 -1.70
C ALA A 300 9.91 -11.29 -0.19
N TYR A 301 9.96 -12.57 0.22
CA TYR A 301 10.25 -13.00 1.58
C TYR A 301 9.29 -12.43 2.64
N VAL A 302 7.98 -12.50 2.35
CA VAL A 302 6.94 -12.12 3.31
C VAL A 302 6.38 -13.36 3.98
N THR A 303 6.39 -13.36 5.31
CA THR A 303 5.81 -14.43 6.13
C THR A 303 4.59 -13.90 6.89
N VAL A 304 3.44 -14.55 6.71
CA VAL A 304 2.23 -14.30 7.51
C VAL A 304 1.97 -15.56 8.34
N LYS A 305 1.98 -15.43 9.67
CA LYS A 305 1.84 -16.59 10.58
C LYS A 305 1.01 -16.26 11.82
N ASN A 306 0.46 -17.29 12.45
CA ASN A 306 -0.35 -17.19 13.68
C ASN A 306 -1.51 -16.18 13.57
N THR A 307 -2.04 -15.99 12.36
CA THR A 307 -2.95 -14.92 11.99
C THR A 307 -4.34 -15.48 11.75
N ILE A 308 -5.38 -14.76 12.19
CA ILE A 308 -6.77 -15.11 11.92
C ILE A 308 -7.31 -14.13 10.89
N LEU A 309 -7.57 -14.64 9.69
CA LEU A 309 -8.14 -13.87 8.58
C LEU A 309 -9.44 -14.53 8.15
N THR A 310 -10.52 -13.76 8.11
CA THR A 310 -11.84 -14.26 7.74
C THR A 310 -12.08 -14.21 6.23
N GLY A 311 -12.69 -15.26 5.71
CA GLY A 311 -13.16 -15.26 4.32
C GLY A 311 -14.56 -14.64 4.22
N HIS A 312 -14.84 -14.00 3.08
CA HIS A 312 -16.11 -13.35 2.79
C HIS A 312 -16.81 -14.03 1.63
N LYS A 313 -18.14 -14.02 1.67
CA LYS A 313 -18.96 -14.50 0.57
C LYS A 313 -20.24 -13.71 0.48
N THR A 314 -20.50 -13.11 -0.67
CA THR A 314 -21.75 -12.46 -0.99
C THR A 314 -22.50 -13.23 -2.05
N TYR A 315 -23.83 -13.27 -1.98
CA TYR A 315 -24.67 -14.07 -2.86
C TYR A 315 -25.35 -13.26 -3.97
N ARG A 316 -25.35 -11.95 -3.88
CA ARG A 316 -26.09 -11.08 -4.81
C ARG A 316 -25.20 -10.06 -5.50
N THR A 317 -23.93 -10.30 -5.56
CA THR A 317 -23.01 -9.48 -6.36
C THR A 317 -23.41 -9.57 -7.82
N ILE A 318 -23.61 -8.43 -8.47
CA ILE A 318 -23.90 -8.37 -9.89
C ILE A 318 -22.59 -8.45 -10.65
N GLY A 319 -22.37 -9.54 -11.37
CA GLY A 319 -21.23 -9.71 -12.26
C GLY A 319 -21.26 -8.74 -13.45
N SER A 320 -20.15 -8.66 -14.18
CA SER A 320 -19.99 -7.78 -15.34
C SER A 320 -21.04 -7.99 -16.43
N ALA A 321 -21.66 -9.18 -16.51
CA ALA A 321 -22.74 -9.49 -17.42
C ALA A 321 -24.14 -9.11 -16.90
N GLY A 322 -24.25 -8.40 -15.78
CA GLY A 322 -25.52 -8.01 -15.18
C GLY A 322 -26.28 -9.13 -14.48
N LYS A 323 -25.68 -10.32 -14.33
CA LYS A 323 -26.29 -11.47 -13.67
C LYS A 323 -25.78 -11.61 -12.23
N PRO A 324 -26.63 -12.02 -11.28
CA PRO A 324 -26.19 -12.37 -9.94
C PRO A 324 -25.16 -13.49 -9.98
N VAL A 325 -24.09 -13.35 -9.24
CA VAL A 325 -23.05 -14.36 -9.07
C VAL A 325 -22.69 -14.48 -7.59
N SER A 326 -22.32 -15.70 -7.20
CA SER A 326 -21.72 -15.91 -5.89
C SER A 326 -20.23 -15.56 -5.98
N MET A 327 -19.77 -14.66 -5.14
CA MET A 327 -18.38 -14.28 -5.04
C MET A 327 -17.88 -14.44 -3.62
N GLY A 328 -16.62 -14.83 -3.50
CA GLY A 328 -15.91 -14.87 -2.25
C GLY A 328 -14.59 -14.11 -2.36
N SER A 329 -14.14 -13.58 -1.28
CA SER A 329 -12.80 -13.04 -1.13
C SER A 329 -12.16 -13.53 0.16
N TYR A 330 -10.87 -13.35 0.27
CA TYR A 330 -10.08 -13.73 1.41
C TYR A 330 -9.29 -12.52 1.90
N ASP A 331 -8.96 -12.51 3.17
CA ASP A 331 -8.24 -11.40 3.78
C ASP A 331 -6.74 -11.34 3.44
N LEU A 332 -6.25 -12.31 2.68
CA LEU A 332 -4.86 -12.37 2.20
C LEU A 332 -4.83 -12.51 0.67
#